data_fd8bdd941894eb4f32df901564f0ede4
#
_entry.id   fd8bdd941894eb4f32df901564f0ede4
#
_cell.length_a   1.000
_cell.length_b   1.000
_cell.length_c   1.000
_cell.angle_alpha   90.00
_cell.angle_beta   90.00
_cell.angle_gamma   90.00
#
_symmetry.space_group_name_H-M   'P 1'
#
loop_
_entity.id
_entity.type
_entity.pdbx_description
1 polymer ?
#
loop_
_entity_poly.entity_id
_entity_poly.type
_entity_poly.pdbx_seq_one_letter_code
_entity_poly.pdbx_strand_id
1 'polypeptide(L)'
;MRAIRTVAVNVFLESVRDRVLYNLVLFAVILIASSYLLGQLTAGQDVKIIKDLGLSAISVFGLFIAIFIGIGLVSKEVERRSIYALLSKPVSRSQFVTGKYIGLVLTLAVNVAVMVAALYLVLGYLSWRETAAFKLSWDAPGPDPRLMKAVFLTFLELMLVTALAVFFSTFSTPMLSAVLTFGLYLAGQFNADLKNFDKVVDSQVAVWLSRAAYHVLPDFSSFDVKTQVVHGLPVSPGYLASTAAYGLAYIVALVLAGTFIFSRRDFK
;
A
#
# COMPACT_ATOMS: atom_id res chain seq x y z
N MET A 1 24.19 6.99 9.29
CA MET A 1 23.64 6.77 7.93
C MET A 1 24.08 5.46 7.28
N ARG A 2 25.35 5.01 7.37
CA ARG A 2 25.80 3.73 6.76
C ARG A 2 25.02 2.51 7.27
N ALA A 3 24.75 2.40 8.58
CA ALA A 3 24.03 1.27 9.17
C ALA A 3 22.60 1.14 8.63
N ILE A 4 21.83 2.23 8.54
CA ILE A 4 20.46 2.24 8.00
C ILE A 4 20.45 1.73 6.56
N ARG A 5 21.36 2.24 5.72
CA ARG A 5 21.48 1.81 4.33
C ARG A 5 21.81 0.31 4.22
N THR A 6 22.74 -0.18 5.03
CA THR A 6 23.12 -1.61 5.02
C THR A 6 21.94 -2.50 5.42
N VAL A 7 21.19 -2.12 6.46
CA VAL A 7 19.98 -2.83 6.87
C VAL A 7 18.93 -2.80 5.76
N ALA A 8 18.66 -1.63 5.18
CA ALA A 8 17.66 -1.48 4.12
C ALA A 8 17.99 -2.33 2.88
N VAL A 9 19.26 -2.33 2.44
CA VAL A 9 19.70 -3.15 1.28
C VAL A 9 19.56 -4.64 1.59
N ASN A 10 19.95 -5.09 2.78
CA ASN A 10 19.83 -6.51 3.15
C ASN A 10 18.36 -6.95 3.18
N VAL A 11 17.48 -6.14 3.78
CA VAL A 11 16.04 -6.40 3.83
C VAL A 11 15.44 -6.45 2.42
N PHE A 12 15.82 -5.51 1.56
CA PHE A 12 15.39 -5.50 0.17
C PHE A 12 15.82 -6.78 -0.58
N LEU A 13 17.09 -7.17 -0.48
CA LEU A 13 17.62 -8.37 -1.14
C LEU A 13 16.99 -9.66 -0.61
N GLU A 14 16.67 -9.72 0.69
CA GLU A 14 15.96 -10.84 1.29
C GLU A 14 14.51 -10.89 0.78
N SER A 15 13.81 -9.76 0.76
CA SER A 15 12.42 -9.65 0.31
C SER A 15 12.27 -9.99 -1.17
N VAL A 16 13.17 -9.48 -2.03
CA VAL A 16 13.14 -9.79 -3.48
C VAL A 16 13.33 -11.29 -3.78
N ARG A 17 13.86 -12.07 -2.85
CA ARG A 17 14.02 -13.53 -3.02
C ARG A 17 12.85 -14.34 -2.43
N ASP A 18 11.86 -13.69 -1.84
CA ASP A 18 10.72 -14.37 -1.24
C ASP A 18 9.74 -14.89 -2.32
N ARG A 19 9.50 -16.20 -2.32
CA ARG A 19 8.63 -16.86 -3.31
C ARG A 19 7.18 -16.41 -3.23
N VAL A 20 6.72 -16.02 -2.04
CA VAL A 20 5.34 -15.55 -1.85
C VAL A 20 5.11 -14.24 -2.60
N LEU A 21 6.09 -13.32 -2.56
CA LEU A 21 6.01 -12.06 -3.28
C LEU A 21 5.95 -12.25 -4.80
N TYR A 22 6.79 -13.17 -5.34
CA TYR A 22 6.74 -13.49 -6.77
C TYR A 22 5.37 -14.01 -7.19
N ASN A 23 4.77 -14.89 -6.40
CA ASN A 23 3.45 -15.42 -6.71
C ASN A 23 2.38 -14.32 -6.68
N LEU A 24 2.41 -13.43 -5.69
CA LEU A 24 1.45 -12.32 -5.60
C LEU A 24 1.57 -11.36 -6.79
N VAL A 25 2.79 -10.99 -7.18
CA VAL A 25 3.02 -10.14 -8.35
C VAL A 25 2.61 -10.86 -9.64
N LEU A 26 2.92 -12.15 -9.77
CA LEU A 26 2.51 -12.95 -10.92
C LEU A 26 0.98 -12.98 -11.06
N PHE A 27 0.24 -13.23 -9.97
CA PHE A 27 -1.22 -13.19 -9.99
C PHE A 27 -1.76 -11.80 -10.35
N ALA A 28 -1.16 -10.74 -9.81
CA ALA A 28 -1.52 -9.36 -10.17
C ALA A 28 -1.33 -9.10 -11.66
N VAL A 29 -0.19 -9.50 -12.23
CA VAL A 29 0.12 -9.32 -13.66
C VAL A 29 -0.83 -10.14 -14.52
N ILE A 30 -1.15 -11.38 -14.14
CA ILE A 30 -2.15 -12.21 -14.85
C ILE A 30 -3.51 -11.55 -14.83
N LEU A 31 -3.95 -11.00 -13.68
CA LEU A 31 -5.23 -10.32 -13.57
C LEU A 31 -5.25 -9.04 -14.42
N ILE A 32 -4.18 -8.26 -14.41
CA ILE A 32 -4.04 -7.08 -15.27
C ILE A 32 -4.05 -7.48 -16.75
N ALA A 33 -3.37 -8.54 -17.15
CA ALA A 33 -3.42 -9.04 -18.51
C ALA A 33 -4.81 -9.54 -18.91
N SER A 34 -5.51 -10.22 -17.99
CA SER A 34 -6.88 -10.70 -18.21
C SER A 34 -7.89 -9.58 -18.33
N SER A 35 -7.62 -8.39 -17.79
CA SER A 35 -8.48 -7.21 -17.92
C SER A 35 -8.71 -6.80 -19.38
N TYR A 36 -7.75 -7.10 -20.27
CA TYR A 36 -7.90 -6.91 -21.71
C TYR A 36 -9.03 -7.75 -22.30
N LEU A 37 -9.14 -9.03 -21.89
CA LEU A 37 -10.21 -9.92 -22.35
C LEU A 37 -11.57 -9.46 -21.81
N LEU A 38 -11.62 -9.03 -20.54
CA LEU A 38 -12.83 -8.52 -19.92
C LEU A 38 -13.29 -7.19 -20.56
N GLY A 39 -12.33 -6.33 -20.90
CA GLY A 39 -12.61 -5.10 -21.64
C GLY A 39 -13.31 -5.37 -22.97
N GLN A 40 -12.86 -6.36 -23.75
CA GLN A 40 -13.47 -6.69 -25.04
C GLN A 40 -14.92 -7.20 -24.98
N LEU A 41 -15.35 -7.67 -23.81
CA LEU A 41 -16.74 -8.10 -23.60
C LEU A 41 -17.71 -6.94 -23.41
N THR A 42 -17.19 -5.72 -23.25
CA THR A 42 -17.97 -4.53 -22.93
C THR A 42 -17.96 -3.58 -24.14
N ALA A 43 -19.12 -3.34 -24.71
CA ALA A 43 -19.25 -2.49 -25.90
C ALA A 43 -18.84 -1.03 -25.63
N GLY A 44 -17.62 -0.65 -26.03
CA GLY A 44 -17.14 0.74 -26.03
C GLY A 44 -16.59 1.29 -24.71
N GLN A 45 -16.48 0.47 -23.66
CA GLN A 45 -15.90 0.89 -22.35
C GLN A 45 -14.60 0.17 -21.98
N ASP A 46 -13.96 -0.46 -22.96
CA ASP A 46 -12.79 -1.32 -22.79
C ASP A 46 -11.68 -0.64 -21.98
N VAL A 47 -11.33 0.60 -22.34
CA VAL A 47 -10.26 1.36 -21.70
C VAL A 47 -10.55 1.62 -20.21
N LYS A 48 -11.78 1.97 -19.87
CA LYS A 48 -12.17 2.24 -18.47
C LYS A 48 -12.05 1.00 -17.61
N ILE A 49 -12.55 -0.13 -18.11
CA ILE A 49 -12.51 -1.41 -17.40
C ILE A 49 -11.09 -1.88 -17.20
N ILE A 50 -10.24 -1.77 -18.22
CA ILE A 50 -8.83 -2.14 -18.10
C ILE A 50 -8.12 -1.25 -17.08
N LYS A 51 -8.36 0.06 -17.07
CA LYS A 51 -7.80 0.99 -16.10
C LYS A 51 -8.28 0.67 -14.67
N ASP A 52 -9.58 0.47 -14.49
CA ASP A 52 -10.18 0.22 -13.19
C ASP A 52 -9.73 -1.11 -12.60
N LEU A 53 -9.82 -2.20 -13.35
CA LEU A 53 -9.32 -3.51 -12.94
C LEU A 53 -7.81 -3.51 -12.68
N GLY A 54 -7.04 -2.82 -13.52
CA GLY A 54 -5.59 -2.73 -13.37
C GLY A 54 -5.19 -1.96 -12.10
N LEU A 55 -5.79 -0.80 -11.84
CA LEU A 55 -5.54 -0.02 -10.63
C LEU A 55 -6.04 -0.76 -9.38
N SER A 56 -7.19 -1.44 -9.47
CA SER A 56 -7.72 -2.27 -8.38
C SER A 56 -6.81 -3.45 -8.09
N ALA A 57 -6.26 -4.12 -9.10
CA ALA A 57 -5.28 -5.18 -8.93
C ALA A 57 -4.02 -4.65 -8.22
N ILE A 58 -3.48 -3.50 -8.63
CA ILE A 58 -2.32 -2.87 -7.97
C ILE A 58 -2.61 -2.59 -6.50
N SER A 59 -3.80 -2.05 -6.16
CA SER A 59 -4.20 -1.79 -4.77
C SER A 59 -4.31 -3.06 -3.96
N VAL A 60 -5.07 -4.06 -4.43
CA VAL A 60 -5.37 -5.28 -3.67
C VAL A 60 -4.13 -6.14 -3.48
N PHE A 61 -3.39 -6.43 -4.57
CA PHE A 61 -2.16 -7.21 -4.45
C PHE A 61 -1.05 -6.43 -3.75
N GLY A 62 -0.99 -5.11 -3.96
CA GLY A 62 -0.11 -4.22 -3.21
C GLY A 62 -0.38 -4.26 -1.71
N LEU A 63 -1.66 -4.27 -1.29
CA LEU A 63 -2.08 -4.42 0.10
C LEU A 63 -1.56 -5.73 0.71
N PHE A 64 -1.80 -6.85 0.03
CA PHE A 64 -1.30 -8.15 0.50
C PHE A 64 0.23 -8.15 0.60
N ILE A 65 0.93 -7.65 -0.42
CA ILE A 65 2.39 -7.51 -0.40
C ILE A 65 2.82 -6.66 0.81
N ALA A 66 2.24 -5.48 1.02
CA ALA A 66 2.57 -4.58 2.12
C ALA A 66 2.40 -5.23 3.50
N ILE A 67 1.30 -5.97 3.70
CA ILE A 67 1.04 -6.71 4.94
C ILE A 67 2.07 -7.83 5.13
N PHE A 68 2.24 -8.71 4.13
CA PHE A 68 3.12 -9.87 4.25
C PHE A 68 4.58 -9.50 4.45
N ILE A 69 5.10 -8.51 3.71
CA ILE A 69 6.48 -8.06 3.90
C ILE A 69 6.66 -7.35 5.25
N GLY A 70 5.68 -6.54 5.67
CA GLY A 70 5.75 -5.79 6.92
C GLY A 70 5.82 -6.70 8.15
N ILE A 71 5.10 -7.81 8.14
CA ILE A 71 5.03 -8.76 9.25
C ILE A 71 6.19 -9.75 9.22
N GLY A 72 6.51 -10.30 8.05
CA GLY A 72 7.40 -11.46 7.93
C GLY A 72 8.83 -11.21 8.40
N LEU A 73 9.34 -10.00 8.28
CA LEU A 73 10.74 -9.70 8.54
C LEU A 73 11.04 -9.39 10.01
N VAL A 74 10.14 -8.74 10.76
CA VAL A 74 10.39 -8.48 12.19
C VAL A 74 10.16 -9.74 13.03
N SER A 75 9.10 -10.49 12.72
CA SER A 75 8.74 -11.70 13.44
C SER A 75 9.75 -12.82 13.28
N LYS A 76 10.25 -13.06 12.06
CA LYS A 76 11.26 -14.09 11.79
C LYS A 76 12.56 -13.87 12.57
N GLU A 77 12.95 -12.62 12.80
CA GLU A 77 14.18 -12.33 13.55
C GLU A 77 13.98 -12.42 15.05
N VAL A 78 12.79 -12.10 15.57
CA VAL A 78 12.43 -12.29 16.96
C VAL A 78 12.38 -13.80 17.30
N GLU A 79 11.72 -14.60 16.44
CA GLU A 79 11.60 -16.04 16.62
C GLU A 79 12.94 -16.79 16.50
N ARG A 80 13.81 -16.36 15.56
CA ARG A 80 15.11 -17.01 15.33
C ARG A 80 16.19 -16.63 16.34
N ARG A 81 15.88 -15.78 17.33
CA ARG A 81 16.87 -15.23 18.28
C ARG A 81 18.09 -14.57 17.60
N SER A 82 18.01 -14.32 16.28
CA SER A 82 19.08 -13.67 15.51
C SER A 82 19.30 -12.20 15.92
N ILE A 83 18.37 -11.63 16.66
CA ILE A 83 18.50 -10.32 17.31
C ILE A 83 19.76 -10.24 18.19
N TYR A 84 20.18 -11.31 18.86
CA TYR A 84 21.42 -11.32 19.67
C TYR A 84 22.67 -11.15 18.79
N ALA A 85 22.69 -11.74 17.61
CA ALA A 85 23.79 -11.57 16.66
C ALA A 85 23.82 -10.17 16.04
N LEU A 86 22.66 -9.51 15.92
CA LEU A 86 22.54 -8.12 15.44
C LEU A 86 22.94 -7.11 16.52
N LEU A 87 22.59 -7.37 17.79
CA LEU A 87 22.96 -6.52 18.93
C LEU A 87 24.46 -6.60 19.27
N SER A 88 25.18 -7.62 18.81
CA SER A 88 26.65 -7.67 18.91
C SER A 88 27.37 -6.71 17.96
N LYS A 89 26.65 -6.15 16.94
CA LYS A 89 27.16 -5.10 16.06
C LYS A 89 26.71 -3.71 16.57
N PRO A 90 27.45 -2.63 16.35
CA PRO A 90 27.12 -1.28 16.84
C PRO A 90 25.99 -0.64 15.99
N VAL A 91 24.81 -1.29 15.94
CA VAL A 91 23.60 -0.78 15.28
C VAL A 91 22.57 -0.44 16.35
N SER A 92 22.11 0.82 16.39
CA SER A 92 21.06 1.22 17.32
C SER A 92 19.71 0.61 16.91
N ARG A 93 18.83 0.35 17.91
CA ARG A 93 17.49 -0.21 17.66
C ARG A 93 16.65 0.66 16.71
N SER A 94 16.83 1.98 16.78
CA SER A 94 16.16 2.93 15.87
C SER A 94 16.65 2.78 14.43
N GLN A 95 17.97 2.66 14.23
CA GLN A 95 18.55 2.45 12.90
C GLN A 95 18.08 1.14 12.28
N PHE A 96 17.87 0.12 13.11
CA PHE A 96 17.35 -1.16 12.67
C PHE A 96 15.90 -1.06 12.17
N VAL A 97 14.95 -0.53 12.98
CA VAL A 97 13.54 -0.39 12.59
C VAL A 97 13.39 0.50 11.36
N THR A 98 14.05 1.67 11.35
CA THR A 98 14.01 2.59 10.22
C THR A 98 14.63 1.97 8.95
N GLY A 99 15.75 1.29 9.08
CA GLY A 99 16.39 0.60 7.97
C GLY A 99 15.51 -0.51 7.38
N LYS A 100 14.85 -1.28 8.25
CA LYS A 100 13.87 -2.27 7.82
C LYS A 100 12.71 -1.64 7.05
N TYR A 101 12.07 -0.63 7.62
CA TYR A 101 10.98 0.06 6.96
C TYR A 101 11.37 0.55 5.56
N ILE A 102 12.53 1.21 5.42
CA ILE A 102 13.03 1.68 4.13
C ILE A 102 13.25 0.51 3.15
N GLY A 103 13.83 -0.60 3.61
CA GLY A 103 14.03 -1.79 2.76
C GLY A 103 12.73 -2.40 2.26
N LEU A 104 11.69 -2.44 3.12
CA LEU A 104 10.35 -2.90 2.77
C LEU A 104 9.68 -1.98 1.75
N VAL A 105 9.79 -0.65 1.94
CA VAL A 105 9.27 0.34 0.99
C VAL A 105 9.95 0.21 -0.38
N LEU A 106 11.26 -0.03 -0.43
CA LEU A 106 11.96 -0.29 -1.68
C LEU A 106 11.45 -1.56 -2.38
N THR A 107 11.22 -2.63 -1.63
CA THR A 107 10.61 -3.86 -2.16
C THR A 107 9.22 -3.59 -2.73
N LEU A 108 8.40 -2.88 -1.97
CA LEU A 108 7.05 -2.48 -2.40
C LEU A 108 7.10 -1.64 -3.68
N ALA A 109 8.02 -0.67 -3.76
CA ALA A 109 8.19 0.18 -4.94
C ALA A 109 8.51 -0.63 -6.20
N VAL A 110 9.39 -1.63 -6.10
CA VAL A 110 9.72 -2.51 -7.23
C VAL A 110 8.51 -3.34 -7.66
N ASN A 111 7.77 -3.93 -6.71
CA ASN A 111 6.59 -4.73 -7.02
C ASN A 111 5.48 -3.88 -7.67
N VAL A 112 5.20 -2.69 -7.12
CA VAL A 112 4.23 -1.75 -7.70
C VAL A 112 4.68 -1.30 -9.09
N ALA A 113 5.97 -1.00 -9.29
CA ALA A 113 6.51 -0.61 -10.60
C ALA A 113 6.31 -1.71 -11.66
N VAL A 114 6.51 -2.99 -11.30
CA VAL A 114 6.26 -4.12 -12.21
C VAL A 114 4.78 -4.21 -12.58
N MET A 115 3.87 -4.08 -11.60
CA MET A 115 2.43 -4.11 -11.86
C MET A 115 1.97 -2.91 -12.71
N VAL A 116 2.49 -1.72 -12.45
CA VAL A 116 2.23 -0.51 -13.25
C VAL A 116 2.74 -0.67 -14.68
N ALA A 117 3.95 -1.19 -14.85
CA ALA A 117 4.50 -1.47 -16.17
C ALA A 117 3.61 -2.46 -16.96
N ALA A 118 3.11 -3.51 -16.30
CA ALA A 118 2.17 -4.44 -16.91
C ALA A 118 0.86 -3.74 -17.34
N LEU A 119 0.31 -2.87 -16.51
CA LEU A 119 -0.89 -2.09 -16.85
C LEU A 119 -0.66 -1.20 -18.07
N TYR A 120 0.45 -0.45 -18.09
CA TYR A 120 0.76 0.42 -19.22
C TYR A 120 1.07 -0.36 -20.50
N LEU A 121 1.64 -1.56 -20.41
CA LEU A 121 1.83 -2.45 -21.57
C LEU A 121 0.48 -2.91 -22.16
N VAL A 122 -0.47 -3.30 -21.31
CA VAL A 122 -1.82 -3.69 -21.75
C VAL A 122 -2.54 -2.51 -22.42
N LEU A 123 -2.52 -1.33 -21.79
CA LEU A 123 -3.15 -0.12 -22.34
C LEU A 123 -2.45 0.35 -23.62
N GLY A 124 -1.12 0.23 -23.69
CA GLY A 124 -0.35 0.54 -24.89
C GLY A 124 -0.67 -0.40 -26.04
N TYR A 125 -0.77 -1.70 -25.79
CA TYR A 125 -1.16 -2.72 -26.76
C TYR A 125 -2.58 -2.45 -27.30
N LEU A 126 -3.54 -2.16 -26.42
CA LEU A 126 -4.91 -1.78 -26.83
C LEU A 126 -4.89 -0.52 -27.71
N SER A 127 -4.15 0.51 -27.26
CA SER A 127 -4.03 1.76 -28.02
C SER A 127 -3.36 1.58 -29.39
N TRP A 128 -2.42 0.61 -29.51
CA TRP A 128 -1.79 0.31 -30.80
C TRP A 128 -2.73 -0.43 -31.76
N ARG A 129 -3.55 -1.34 -31.25
CA ARG A 129 -4.46 -2.18 -32.04
C ARG A 129 -5.69 -1.44 -32.55
N GLU A 130 -6.23 -0.50 -31.75
CA GLU A 130 -7.48 0.18 -32.05
C GLU A 130 -7.32 1.29 -33.09
N THR A 131 -8.37 1.48 -33.95
CA THR A 131 -8.40 2.50 -34.98
C THR A 131 -8.52 3.90 -34.40
N ALA A 132 -8.06 4.92 -35.14
CA ALA A 132 -8.17 6.31 -34.71
C ALA A 132 -9.63 6.76 -34.47
N ALA A 133 -10.56 6.27 -35.24
CA ALA A 133 -11.99 6.57 -35.11
C ALA A 133 -12.55 5.99 -33.79
N PHE A 134 -12.14 4.78 -33.38
CA PHE A 134 -12.58 4.17 -32.15
C PHE A 134 -11.98 4.86 -30.91
N LYS A 135 -10.73 5.34 -31.01
CA LYS A 135 -10.09 6.11 -29.94
C LYS A 135 -10.80 7.43 -29.62
N LEU A 136 -11.52 8.02 -30.55
CA LEU A 136 -12.31 9.24 -30.35
C LEU A 136 -13.52 9.00 -29.42
N SER A 137 -13.97 7.77 -29.27
CA SER A 137 -15.05 7.42 -28.34
C SER A 137 -14.57 7.26 -26.86
N TRP A 138 -13.26 7.27 -26.63
CA TRP A 138 -12.70 7.15 -25.28
C TRP A 138 -12.79 8.48 -24.53
N ASP A 139 -13.20 8.44 -23.26
CA ASP A 139 -13.23 9.63 -22.38
C ASP A 139 -11.81 10.14 -22.07
N ALA A 140 -10.83 9.24 -22.09
CA ALA A 140 -9.42 9.55 -21.87
C ALA A 140 -8.51 8.58 -22.63
N PRO A 141 -7.29 8.99 -23.04
CA PRO A 141 -6.34 8.14 -23.75
C PRO A 141 -6.07 6.82 -22.99
N GLY A 142 -5.78 5.72 -23.71
CA GLY A 142 -5.42 4.45 -23.08
C GLY A 142 -4.26 4.62 -22.09
N PRO A 143 -3.03 4.86 -22.52
CA PRO A 143 -1.89 5.14 -21.66
C PRO A 143 -1.91 6.60 -21.15
N ASP A 144 -2.85 6.94 -20.26
CA ASP A 144 -3.01 8.27 -19.70
C ASP A 144 -1.98 8.53 -18.59
N PRO A 145 -1.13 9.58 -18.67
CA PRO A 145 -0.22 9.98 -17.60
C PRO A 145 -0.91 10.31 -16.26
N ARG A 146 -2.21 10.66 -16.30
CA ARG A 146 -2.99 10.94 -15.08
C ARG A 146 -3.12 9.72 -14.17
N LEU A 147 -3.04 8.49 -14.73
CA LEU A 147 -3.02 7.24 -13.94
C LEU A 147 -1.88 7.23 -12.92
N MET A 148 -0.75 7.88 -13.23
CA MET A 148 0.38 7.98 -12.27
C MET A 148 0.01 8.73 -10.99
N LYS A 149 -1.00 9.61 -11.00
CA LYS A 149 -1.50 10.26 -9.79
C LYS A 149 -2.20 9.25 -8.86
N ALA A 150 -3.03 8.37 -9.42
CA ALA A 150 -3.65 7.29 -8.66
C ALA A 150 -2.61 6.30 -8.15
N VAL A 151 -1.67 5.89 -9.00
CA VAL A 151 -0.55 5.01 -8.60
C VAL A 151 0.26 5.61 -7.47
N PHE A 152 0.56 6.91 -7.52
CA PHE A 152 1.31 7.61 -6.49
C PHE A 152 0.58 7.60 -5.13
N LEU A 153 -0.72 7.93 -5.11
CA LEU A 153 -1.49 7.89 -3.87
C LEU A 153 -1.68 6.45 -3.36
N THR A 154 -1.96 5.49 -4.23
CA THR A 154 -1.99 4.07 -3.85
C THR A 154 -0.64 3.62 -3.26
N PHE A 155 0.49 4.03 -3.84
CA PHE A 155 1.80 3.70 -3.29
C PHE A 155 2.00 4.29 -1.90
N LEU A 156 1.59 5.55 -1.65
CA LEU A 156 1.63 6.17 -0.32
C LEU A 156 0.71 5.45 0.68
N GLU A 157 -0.48 5.07 0.27
CA GLU A 157 -1.40 4.22 1.04
C GLU A 157 -0.71 2.92 1.48
N LEU A 158 -0.09 2.22 0.54
CA LEU A 158 0.62 0.97 0.80
C LEU A 158 1.86 1.17 1.70
N MET A 159 2.56 2.29 1.58
CA MET A 159 3.64 2.67 2.50
C MET A 159 3.11 2.84 3.93
N LEU A 160 1.93 3.46 4.10
CA LEU A 160 1.28 3.63 5.40
C LEU A 160 0.85 2.28 5.98
N VAL A 161 0.27 1.39 5.17
CA VAL A 161 -0.05 0.00 5.58
C VAL A 161 1.20 -0.75 6.01
N THR A 162 2.30 -0.62 5.26
CA THR A 162 3.60 -1.22 5.63
C THR A 162 4.10 -0.68 6.97
N ALA A 163 3.94 0.63 7.24
CA ALA A 163 4.31 1.23 8.52
C ALA A 163 3.47 0.66 9.68
N LEU A 164 2.16 0.46 9.48
CA LEU A 164 1.27 -0.19 10.45
C LEU A 164 1.70 -1.64 10.71
N ALA A 165 1.99 -2.41 9.66
CA ALA A 165 2.43 -3.79 9.79
C ALA A 165 3.75 -3.89 10.58
N VAL A 166 4.72 -3.03 10.28
CA VAL A 166 5.99 -2.93 11.04
C VAL A 166 5.71 -2.51 12.48
N PHE A 167 4.85 -1.53 12.72
CA PHE A 167 4.49 -1.07 14.06
C PHE A 167 3.91 -2.21 14.90
N PHE A 168 2.88 -2.91 14.41
CA PHE A 168 2.29 -4.03 15.14
C PHE A 168 3.27 -5.19 15.34
N SER A 169 4.13 -5.46 14.38
CA SER A 169 5.13 -6.53 14.48
C SER A 169 6.20 -6.28 15.55
N THR A 170 6.34 -5.03 16.06
CA THR A 170 7.29 -4.74 17.13
C THR A 170 6.87 -5.32 18.49
N PHE A 171 5.58 -5.56 18.71
CA PHE A 171 5.05 -6.03 20.00
C PHE A 171 4.08 -7.21 19.92
N SER A 172 3.63 -7.60 18.74
CA SER A 172 2.68 -8.71 18.59
C SER A 172 3.26 -9.87 17.75
N THR A 173 2.53 -10.99 17.72
CA THR A 173 2.89 -12.14 16.89
C THR A 173 2.61 -11.88 15.42
N PRO A 174 3.23 -12.62 14.47
CA PRO A 174 3.00 -12.43 13.03
C PRO A 174 1.51 -12.45 12.65
N MET A 175 0.78 -13.44 13.13
CA MET A 175 -0.63 -13.60 12.82
C MET A 175 -1.47 -12.45 13.37
N LEU A 176 -1.22 -12.03 14.62
CA LEU A 176 -1.93 -10.93 15.23
C LEU A 176 -1.61 -9.59 14.54
N SER A 177 -0.35 -9.38 14.17
CA SER A 177 0.07 -8.20 13.38
C SER A 177 -0.66 -8.13 12.04
N ALA A 178 -0.85 -9.28 11.35
CA ALA A 178 -1.61 -9.35 10.10
C ALA A 178 -3.06 -8.92 10.31
N VAL A 179 -3.72 -9.53 11.29
CA VAL A 179 -5.14 -9.27 11.59
C VAL A 179 -5.35 -7.82 12.00
N LEU A 180 -4.49 -7.29 12.87
CA LEU A 180 -4.57 -5.90 13.32
C LEU A 180 -4.32 -4.91 12.16
N THR A 181 -3.31 -5.16 11.32
CA THR A 181 -3.02 -4.30 10.17
C THR A 181 -4.16 -4.31 9.17
N PHE A 182 -4.65 -5.50 8.81
CA PHE A 182 -5.74 -5.63 7.85
C PHE A 182 -7.06 -5.06 8.41
N GLY A 183 -7.37 -5.34 9.67
CA GLY A 183 -8.57 -4.81 10.34
C GLY A 183 -8.55 -3.28 10.43
N LEU A 184 -7.39 -2.69 10.77
CA LEU A 184 -7.23 -1.25 10.86
C LEU A 184 -7.26 -0.59 9.47
N TYR A 185 -6.71 -1.25 8.45
CA TYR A 185 -6.85 -0.82 7.06
C TYR A 185 -8.32 -0.79 6.64
N LEU A 186 -9.07 -1.88 6.87
CA LEU A 186 -10.50 -1.91 6.55
C LEU A 186 -11.29 -0.83 7.30
N ALA A 187 -11.05 -0.67 8.60
CA ALA A 187 -11.70 0.36 9.39
C ALA A 187 -11.41 1.77 8.87
N GLY A 188 -10.18 2.03 8.44
CA GLY A 188 -9.77 3.30 7.87
C GLY A 188 -10.33 3.58 6.47
N GLN A 189 -10.71 2.56 5.71
CA GLN A 189 -11.43 2.76 4.44
C GLN A 189 -12.84 3.33 4.66
N PHE A 190 -13.47 3.01 5.79
CA PHE A 190 -14.79 3.52 6.18
C PHE A 190 -14.73 4.75 7.08
N ASN A 191 -13.58 5.44 7.15
CA ASN A 191 -13.40 6.56 8.07
C ASN A 191 -14.40 7.72 7.78
N ALA A 192 -14.72 7.97 6.53
CA ALA A 192 -15.74 8.97 6.15
C ALA A 192 -17.13 8.63 6.69
N ASP A 193 -17.49 7.33 6.76
CA ASP A 193 -18.77 6.86 7.29
C ASP A 193 -18.82 6.96 8.82
N LEU A 194 -17.66 6.77 9.50
CA LEU A 194 -17.56 6.95 10.95
C LEU A 194 -17.89 8.37 11.41
N LYS A 195 -17.63 9.36 10.58
CA LYS A 195 -17.97 10.76 10.86
C LYS A 195 -19.49 11.00 10.96
N ASN A 196 -20.28 10.24 10.20
CA ASN A 196 -21.73 10.37 10.14
C ASN A 196 -22.45 9.24 10.90
N PHE A 197 -21.75 8.48 11.71
CA PHE A 197 -22.28 7.31 12.41
C PHE A 197 -23.38 7.67 13.42
N ASP A 198 -23.35 8.88 13.95
CA ASP A 198 -24.38 9.43 14.82
C ASP A 198 -25.76 9.58 14.16
N LYS A 199 -25.84 9.57 12.82
CA LYS A 199 -27.10 9.62 12.08
C LYS A 199 -27.74 8.23 11.88
N VAL A 200 -26.99 7.18 12.14
CA VAL A 200 -27.41 5.78 11.85
C VAL A 200 -27.65 4.98 13.13
N VAL A 201 -27.01 5.35 14.24
CA VAL A 201 -27.05 4.60 15.50
C VAL A 201 -27.36 5.49 16.68
N ASP A 202 -28.42 5.16 17.43
CA ASP A 202 -28.87 5.91 18.62
C ASP A 202 -28.03 5.64 19.88
N SER A 203 -27.13 4.65 19.86
CA SER A 203 -26.30 4.30 21.01
C SER A 203 -25.21 5.34 21.27
N GLN A 204 -25.29 6.02 22.40
CA GLN A 204 -24.33 7.06 22.81
C GLN A 204 -22.89 6.53 22.94
N VAL A 205 -22.74 5.27 23.39
CA VAL A 205 -21.43 4.60 23.49
C VAL A 205 -20.84 4.34 22.11
N ALA A 206 -21.65 3.87 21.16
CA ALA A 206 -21.21 3.60 19.80
C ALA A 206 -20.81 4.90 19.08
N VAL A 207 -21.54 5.99 19.28
CA VAL A 207 -21.23 7.33 18.73
C VAL A 207 -19.92 7.85 19.33
N TRP A 208 -19.69 7.67 20.64
CA TRP A 208 -18.43 8.10 21.25
C TRP A 208 -17.24 7.30 20.71
N LEU A 209 -17.39 5.98 20.59
CA LEU A 209 -16.37 5.11 20.03
C LEU A 209 -16.06 5.44 18.56
N SER A 210 -17.08 5.71 17.74
CA SER A 210 -16.90 6.07 16.34
C SER A 210 -16.16 7.41 16.18
N ARG A 211 -16.47 8.40 17.04
CA ARG A 211 -15.75 9.69 17.06
C ARG A 211 -14.30 9.53 17.50
N ALA A 212 -14.03 8.71 18.52
CA ALA A 212 -12.66 8.40 18.93
C ALA A 212 -11.90 7.70 17.80
N ALA A 213 -12.52 6.69 17.18
CA ALA A 213 -11.95 5.99 16.04
C ALA A 213 -11.65 6.91 14.85
N TYR A 214 -12.59 7.81 14.51
CA TYR A 214 -12.41 8.79 13.43
C TYR A 214 -11.15 9.65 13.58
N HIS A 215 -10.79 10.03 14.81
CA HIS A 215 -9.61 10.88 15.05
C HIS A 215 -8.29 10.09 15.14
N VAL A 216 -8.36 8.80 15.47
CA VAL A 216 -7.18 7.95 15.69
C VAL A 216 -6.83 7.13 14.46
N LEU A 217 -7.86 6.71 13.71
CA LEU A 217 -7.64 5.88 12.52
C LEU A 217 -7.17 6.75 11.34
N PRO A 218 -6.17 6.30 10.58
CA PRO A 218 -5.82 6.96 9.32
C PRO A 218 -6.97 6.82 8.33
N ASP A 219 -7.29 7.90 7.65
CA ASP A 219 -8.28 7.92 6.57
C ASP A 219 -7.64 7.39 5.28
N PHE A 220 -7.87 6.11 5.01
CA PHE A 220 -7.38 5.47 3.79
C PHE A 220 -8.22 5.84 2.57
N SER A 221 -9.49 6.21 2.73
CA SER A 221 -10.36 6.61 1.61
C SER A 221 -9.86 7.84 0.87
N SER A 222 -9.14 8.74 1.56
CA SER A 222 -8.52 9.92 0.96
C SER A 222 -7.43 9.60 -0.08
N PHE A 223 -6.87 8.39 -0.08
CA PHE A 223 -5.86 7.98 -1.07
C PHE A 223 -6.50 7.41 -2.34
N ASP A 224 -7.79 7.05 -2.31
CA ASP A 224 -8.48 6.48 -3.46
C ASP A 224 -9.02 7.54 -4.42
N VAL A 225 -8.27 7.78 -5.48
CA VAL A 225 -8.67 8.66 -6.61
C VAL A 225 -8.83 7.86 -7.91
N LYS A 226 -8.94 6.52 -7.84
CA LYS A 226 -9.01 5.65 -9.02
C LYS A 226 -10.15 6.02 -9.93
N THR A 227 -11.36 6.12 -9.39
CA THR A 227 -12.56 6.48 -10.15
C THR A 227 -12.40 7.82 -10.86
N GLN A 228 -11.86 8.83 -10.20
CA GLN A 228 -11.64 10.16 -10.81
C GLN A 228 -10.69 10.07 -12.00
N VAL A 229 -9.57 9.36 -11.85
CA VAL A 229 -8.55 9.24 -12.90
C VAL A 229 -9.02 8.37 -14.06
N VAL A 230 -9.75 7.27 -13.78
CA VAL A 230 -10.31 6.38 -14.84
C VAL A 230 -11.27 7.14 -15.73
N HIS A 231 -12.09 8.03 -15.16
CA HIS A 231 -13.04 8.87 -15.91
C HIS A 231 -12.41 10.16 -16.48
N GLY A 232 -11.07 10.30 -16.38
CA GLY A 232 -10.38 11.47 -16.93
C GLY A 232 -10.61 12.77 -16.14
N LEU A 233 -11.19 12.70 -14.93
CA LEU A 233 -11.43 13.87 -14.09
C LEU A 233 -10.12 14.43 -13.54
N PRO A 234 -10.00 15.77 -13.41
CA PRO A 234 -8.78 16.37 -12.90
C PRO A 234 -8.63 16.15 -11.38
N VAL A 235 -7.51 15.57 -10.97
CA VAL A 235 -7.07 15.55 -9.56
C VAL A 235 -6.14 16.73 -9.33
N SER A 236 -6.50 17.63 -8.39
CA SER A 236 -5.72 18.84 -8.14
C SER A 236 -4.35 18.54 -7.52
N PRO A 237 -3.28 19.28 -7.88
CA PRO A 237 -1.98 19.13 -7.23
C PRO A 237 -2.01 19.42 -5.73
N GLY A 238 -2.87 20.36 -5.30
CA GLY A 238 -3.05 20.67 -3.88
C GLY A 238 -3.59 19.49 -3.09
N TYR A 239 -4.57 18.76 -3.64
CA TYR A 239 -5.09 17.54 -3.02
C TYR A 239 -4.00 16.45 -2.90
N LEU A 240 -3.23 16.24 -3.96
CA LEU A 240 -2.12 15.28 -3.94
C LEU A 240 -1.09 15.64 -2.85
N ALA A 241 -0.72 16.93 -2.75
CA ALA A 241 0.25 17.39 -1.78
C ALA A 241 -0.26 17.27 -0.33
N SER A 242 -1.52 17.65 -0.06
CA SER A 242 -2.12 17.54 1.27
C SER A 242 -2.27 16.08 1.72
N THR A 243 -2.76 15.19 0.84
CA THR A 243 -2.88 13.76 1.14
C THR A 243 -1.50 13.10 1.31
N ALA A 244 -0.50 13.50 0.52
CA ALA A 244 0.86 13.02 0.70
C ALA A 244 1.47 13.47 2.03
N ALA A 245 1.31 14.74 2.40
CA ALA A 245 1.79 15.26 3.68
C ALA A 245 1.11 14.55 4.87
N TYR A 246 -0.20 14.32 4.78
CA TYR A 246 -0.97 13.57 5.76
C TYR A 246 -0.44 12.13 5.92
N GLY A 247 -0.30 11.38 4.82
CA GLY A 247 0.22 10.01 4.85
C GLY A 247 1.64 9.92 5.40
N LEU A 248 2.53 10.84 4.99
CA LEU A 248 3.90 10.89 5.49
C LEU A 248 3.96 11.21 6.98
N ALA A 249 3.11 12.10 7.49
CA ALA A 249 3.03 12.41 8.91
C ALA A 249 2.63 11.17 9.73
N TYR A 250 1.63 10.40 9.29
CA TYR A 250 1.25 9.14 9.93
C TYR A 250 2.37 8.10 9.86
N ILE A 251 3.03 7.95 8.73
CA ILE A 251 4.16 7.02 8.57
C ILE A 251 5.27 7.36 9.58
N VAL A 252 5.66 8.62 9.67
CA VAL A 252 6.69 9.07 10.61
C VAL A 252 6.26 8.78 12.06
N ALA A 253 5.02 9.10 12.42
CA ALA A 253 4.49 8.84 13.76
C ALA A 253 4.52 7.34 14.10
N LEU A 254 4.09 6.46 13.19
CA LEU A 254 4.09 5.02 13.38
C LEU A 254 5.49 4.43 13.50
N VAL A 255 6.42 4.86 12.64
CA VAL A 255 7.81 4.39 12.69
C VAL A 255 8.49 4.86 13.98
N LEU A 256 8.24 6.08 14.44
CA LEU A 256 8.75 6.58 15.72
C LEU A 256 8.15 5.82 16.89
N ALA A 257 6.83 5.61 16.92
CA ALA A 257 6.13 4.84 17.95
C ALA A 257 6.64 3.38 17.99
N GLY A 258 6.76 2.73 16.84
CA GLY A 258 7.31 1.37 16.74
C GLY A 258 8.76 1.30 17.24
N THR A 259 9.58 2.28 16.88
CA THR A 259 10.97 2.39 17.38
C THR A 259 11.00 2.55 18.89
N PHE A 260 10.15 3.38 19.46
CA PHE A 260 10.05 3.60 20.89
C PHE A 260 9.65 2.33 21.66
N ILE A 261 8.60 1.63 21.20
CA ILE A 261 8.16 0.37 21.78
C ILE A 261 9.27 -0.68 21.69
N PHE A 262 9.89 -0.84 20.51
CA PHE A 262 10.97 -1.78 20.29
C PHE A 262 12.20 -1.48 21.17
N SER A 263 12.47 -0.20 21.46
CA SER A 263 13.59 0.20 22.31
C SER A 263 13.44 -0.20 23.79
N ARG A 264 12.18 -0.30 24.25
CA ARG A 264 11.85 -0.67 25.64
C ARG A 264 11.61 -2.17 25.85
N ARG A 265 11.60 -2.96 24.78
CA ARG A 265 11.39 -4.40 24.86
C ARG A 265 12.65 -5.10 25.34
N ASP A 266 12.57 -5.74 26.52
CA ASP A 266 13.61 -6.63 27.01
C ASP A 266 13.45 -7.98 26.30
N PHE A 267 14.45 -8.37 25.53
CA PHE A 267 14.55 -9.69 24.92
C PHE A 267 15.21 -10.61 25.95
N LYS A 268 14.40 -11.39 26.69
CA LYS A 268 14.88 -12.43 27.59
C LYS A 268 15.06 -13.76 26.87
#